data_04028e26174114e599e18889a1ed8d7d
#
_entry.id   04028e26174114e599e18889a1ed8d7d
#
_cell.length_a   1.000
_cell.length_b   1.000
_cell.length_c   1.000
_cell.angle_alpha   90.00
_cell.angle_beta   90.00
_cell.angle_gamma   90.00
#
_symmetry.space_group_name_H-M   'P 1'
#
loop_
_entity.id
_entity.type
_entity.pdbx_description
1 polymer ?
#
loop_
_entity_poly.entity_id
_entity_poly.type
_entity_poly.pdbx_seq_one_letter_code
_entity_poly.pdbx_strand_id
1 'polypeptide(L)'
;MTNTIPTEEETGQYRPSSASLTGGVEDARRKSTSSTSLLLLLLSLLSLPPGCAVGPNYQRPKVNVPTEYRSAEGAAKQASIADLPWWEVFKDDRLKNLVQTALVNNYDLRIAVTRIEQARQLAAQARAQYFPFVNYSTTGSDGKNEFAGSVVPNGGGQVRGTFVAVATAAWEADVWGRIRRENEAARAQYLATEEARRGVMLSLVSDVAQAYFELLELDLELDIARNTTASFTESLKLFTERLEGGVSSKLDTSRAAGALATAAASIPELERQIAIKENQISVLLGNNPSPVPHTAKLLDQVVPPDVPAGLPSALLERRPDILTAEQQLRSANAQVGVATANFFPRVDLTSLFGRASSPLSLLSSGQSTVWSIAGNVAGPIYQGGALRAQKRQSVAFWEQTKLQYEQTAQVAFQDVSDALVSRQKYEAVRDEQTRAVAAYQESVKVSFQRYVAGKAAYFEVLDAQLQLYPAQNALALTELNRRTVIVQLYKALGGGWNLKDPEWAGPPS
;
A
#
# COMPACT_ATOMS: atom_id res chain seq x y z
N MET A 1 22.93 38.50 72.02
CA MET A 1 23.68 39.67 71.59
C MET A 1 22.75 40.40 70.63
N THR A 2 21.79 41.22 71.18
CA THR A 2 21.84 42.67 71.47
C THR A 2 22.41 43.50 70.35
N ASN A 3 21.56 44.28 69.72
CA ASN A 3 21.45 45.74 69.68
C ASN A 3 20.49 46.17 68.53
N THR A 4 19.36 46.74 68.83
CA THR A 4 18.93 48.12 69.20
C THR A 4 18.70 49.00 67.97
N ILE A 5 17.47 49.49 67.92
CA ILE A 5 16.80 50.53 67.11
C ILE A 5 17.48 51.91 67.38
N PRO A 6 17.36 52.88 66.46
CA PRO A 6 16.53 54.02 66.86
C PRO A 6 15.56 54.54 65.80
N THR A 7 14.45 55.08 66.34
CA THR A 7 13.37 55.91 65.82
C THR A 7 13.86 57.33 65.56
N GLU A 8 13.31 58.02 64.49
CA GLU A 8 13.04 59.43 64.52
C GLU A 8 11.81 59.79 63.66
N GLU A 9 10.89 60.52 64.30
CA GLU A 9 9.70 61.17 63.79
C GLU A 9 10.12 62.47 63.10
N GLU A 10 9.49 62.83 61.93
CA GLU A 10 9.28 64.24 61.60
C GLU A 10 7.95 64.44 60.87
N THR A 11 7.13 65.27 61.51
CA THR A 11 5.82 65.78 61.08
C THR A 11 6.00 66.88 60.07
N GLY A 12 5.35 66.82 58.89
CA GLY A 12 5.27 67.91 57.91
C GLY A 12 3.82 68.09 57.42
N GLN A 13 3.25 69.23 57.83
CA GLN A 13 1.92 69.72 57.48
C GLN A 13 1.78 70.05 55.96
N TYR A 14 0.68 69.62 55.40
CA TYR A 14 0.33 69.96 54.01
C TYR A 14 -0.89 70.89 53.99
N ARG A 15 -0.71 72.10 53.39
CA ARG A 15 -1.76 73.07 53.02
C ARG A 15 -2.30 72.74 51.61
N PRO A 16 -3.59 72.91 51.33
CA PRO A 16 -4.14 72.71 50.00
C PRO A 16 -4.02 73.98 49.16
N SER A 17 -3.58 73.81 47.90
CA SER A 17 -3.61 74.83 46.87
C SER A 17 -4.64 74.44 45.80
N SER A 18 -5.56 75.40 45.60
CA SER A 18 -6.57 75.39 44.53
C SER A 18 -5.96 75.83 43.19
N ALA A 19 -6.17 74.98 42.09
CA ALA A 19 -6.00 75.46 40.72
C ALA A 19 -6.93 74.69 39.76
N SER A 20 -7.90 75.44 39.32
CA SER A 20 -8.63 75.58 38.06
C SER A 20 -8.67 74.47 37.02
N LEU A 21 -9.91 74.13 36.67
CA LEU A 21 -10.41 73.49 35.46
C LEU A 21 -10.09 74.22 34.17
N THR A 22 -9.25 73.65 33.32
CA THR A 22 -9.34 73.78 31.84
C THR A 22 -8.40 72.77 31.20
N GLY A 23 -8.92 71.78 30.43
CA GLY A 23 -8.07 70.85 29.75
C GLY A 23 -8.78 69.58 29.32
N GLY A 24 -9.92 69.66 28.70
CA GLY A 24 -10.70 68.52 28.31
C GLY A 24 -11.11 68.49 26.85
N VAL A 25 -10.16 68.41 25.90
CA VAL A 25 -10.49 68.12 24.48
C VAL A 25 -9.36 67.41 23.72
N GLU A 26 -8.17 67.19 24.25
CA GLU A 26 -7.05 66.61 23.46
C GLU A 26 -6.90 65.10 23.61
N ASP A 27 -7.59 64.42 24.54
CA ASP A 27 -7.37 63.00 24.82
C ASP A 27 -8.20 62.03 23.95
N ALA A 28 -9.17 62.53 23.15
CA ALA A 28 -9.99 61.71 22.25
C ALA A 28 -9.33 61.43 20.89
N ARG A 29 -8.29 62.15 20.49
CA ARG A 29 -7.59 61.93 19.21
C ARG A 29 -6.43 60.94 19.27
N ARG A 30 -5.89 60.63 20.45
CA ARG A 30 -4.75 59.69 20.62
C ARG A 30 -5.14 58.21 20.65
N LYS A 31 -6.40 57.88 20.88
CA LYS A 31 -6.89 56.45 20.90
C LYS A 31 -7.30 55.92 19.53
N SER A 32 -7.50 56.76 18.51
CA SER A 32 -7.88 56.36 17.15
C SER A 32 -6.69 55.95 16.28
N THR A 33 -5.48 56.44 16.54
CA THR A 33 -4.31 56.16 15.72
C THR A 33 -3.65 54.83 15.98
N SER A 34 -3.86 54.21 17.15
CA SER A 34 -3.27 52.88 17.44
C SER A 34 -4.02 51.72 16.76
N SER A 35 -5.34 51.81 16.59
CA SER A 35 -6.13 50.76 15.93
C SER A 35 -5.94 50.73 14.42
N THR A 36 -5.79 51.87 13.77
CA THR A 36 -5.50 51.96 12.32
C THR A 36 -4.07 51.49 11.98
N SER A 37 -3.09 51.78 12.84
CA SER A 37 -1.72 51.33 12.66
C SER A 37 -1.60 49.79 12.81
N LEU A 38 -2.34 49.18 13.72
CA LEU A 38 -2.40 47.75 13.91
C LEU A 38 -3.09 47.03 12.72
N LEU A 39 -4.15 47.65 12.19
CA LEU A 39 -4.85 47.16 11.00
C LEU A 39 -3.98 47.23 9.72
N LEU A 40 -3.21 48.31 9.57
CA LEU A 40 -2.27 48.47 8.45
C LEU A 40 -1.08 47.52 8.57
N LEU A 41 -0.60 47.22 9.78
CA LEU A 41 0.44 46.21 10.00
C LEU A 41 -0.08 44.80 9.70
N LEU A 42 -1.31 44.48 10.07
CA LEU A 42 -1.99 43.20 9.72
C LEU A 42 -2.23 43.09 8.20
N LEU A 43 -2.63 44.16 7.53
CA LEU A 43 -2.80 44.16 6.07
C LEU A 43 -1.47 44.04 5.32
N SER A 44 -0.39 44.61 5.84
CA SER A 44 0.95 44.49 5.26
C SER A 44 1.54 43.09 5.45
N LEU A 45 1.18 42.36 6.52
CA LEU A 45 1.53 40.92 6.69
C LEU A 45 0.77 40.04 5.70
N LEU A 46 -0.46 40.38 5.32
CA LEU A 46 -1.24 39.62 4.31
C LEU A 46 -0.72 39.85 2.87
N SER A 47 0.02 40.93 2.61
CA SER A 47 0.59 41.22 1.30
C SER A 47 2.03 40.73 1.10
N LEU A 48 2.58 39.97 2.06
CA LEU A 48 3.85 39.29 1.85
C LEU A 48 3.66 38.22 0.74
N PRO A 49 4.54 38.25 -0.31
CA PRO A 49 4.51 37.19 -1.32
C PRO A 49 4.60 35.84 -0.64
N PRO A 50 3.99 34.77 -1.19
CA PRO A 50 4.03 33.44 -0.58
C PRO A 50 5.49 33.09 -0.33
N GLY A 51 5.94 33.20 0.92
CA GLY A 51 7.31 33.00 1.34
C GLY A 51 7.77 31.61 0.88
N CYS A 52 9.03 31.50 0.46
CA CYS A 52 9.60 30.21 0.08
C CYS A 52 9.43 29.22 1.24
N ALA A 53 8.79 28.07 0.99
CA ALA A 53 8.73 27.02 1.97
C ALA A 53 10.15 26.54 2.29
N VAL A 54 10.53 26.52 3.56
CA VAL A 54 11.86 26.09 3.98
C VAL A 54 12.04 24.58 3.78
N GLY A 55 13.28 24.14 3.66
CA GLY A 55 13.63 22.73 3.44
C GLY A 55 13.84 22.40 1.95
N PRO A 56 14.28 21.17 1.65
CA PRO A 56 14.60 20.76 0.28
C PRO A 56 13.33 20.57 -0.54
N ASN A 57 13.38 20.99 -1.81
CA ASN A 57 12.38 20.58 -2.80
C ASN A 57 12.69 19.19 -3.29
N TYR A 58 11.64 18.40 -3.56
CA TYR A 58 11.79 17.05 -4.10
C TYR A 58 12.50 17.08 -5.46
N GLN A 59 13.47 16.17 -5.59
CA GLN A 59 14.10 15.83 -6.86
C GLN A 59 14.14 14.31 -6.97
N ARG A 60 13.70 13.79 -8.12
CA ARG A 60 13.72 12.34 -8.36
C ARG A 60 15.16 11.83 -8.36
N PRO A 61 15.51 10.81 -7.54
CA PRO A 61 16.84 10.22 -7.57
C PRO A 61 17.14 9.60 -8.94
N LYS A 62 18.40 9.67 -9.36
CA LYS A 62 18.86 8.97 -10.57
C LYS A 62 19.05 7.49 -10.22
N VAL A 63 18.24 6.64 -10.82
CA VAL A 63 18.40 5.18 -10.76
C VAL A 63 19.31 4.74 -11.90
N ASN A 64 20.18 3.78 -11.64
CA ASN A 64 20.98 3.15 -12.70
C ASN A 64 20.08 2.20 -13.52
N VAL A 65 19.64 2.65 -14.67
CA VAL A 65 18.77 1.89 -15.58
C VAL A 65 19.65 1.13 -16.57
N PRO A 66 19.52 -0.22 -16.68
CA PRO A 66 20.22 -0.98 -17.68
C PRO A 66 19.75 -0.56 -19.07
N THR A 67 20.65 -0.65 -20.07
CA THR A 67 20.32 -0.35 -21.48
C THR A 67 19.37 -1.38 -22.07
N GLU A 68 19.49 -2.64 -21.64
CA GLU A 68 18.70 -3.78 -22.07
C GLU A 68 18.45 -4.74 -20.90
N TYR A 69 17.35 -5.48 -20.93
CA TYR A 69 17.14 -6.57 -19.99
C TYR A 69 18.02 -7.76 -20.33
N ARG A 70 18.50 -8.45 -19.31
CA ARG A 70 19.22 -9.71 -19.51
C ARG A 70 18.30 -10.73 -20.21
N SER A 71 18.82 -11.37 -21.26
CA SER A 71 18.10 -12.36 -22.06
C SER A 71 16.88 -11.83 -22.82
N ALA A 72 16.82 -10.52 -23.09
CA ALA A 72 15.88 -9.99 -24.07
C ALA A 72 16.26 -10.51 -25.46
N GLU A 73 15.28 -11.05 -26.19
CA GLU A 73 15.48 -11.51 -27.58
C GLU A 73 15.27 -10.33 -28.52
N GLY A 74 16.31 -10.00 -29.27
CA GLY A 74 16.29 -8.91 -30.25
C GLY A 74 16.54 -7.52 -29.66
N ALA A 75 16.61 -6.50 -30.54
CA ALA A 75 16.80 -5.11 -30.12
C ALA A 75 15.62 -4.64 -29.25
N ALA A 76 15.89 -3.83 -28.23
CA ALA A 76 14.88 -3.25 -27.35
C ALA A 76 13.80 -2.52 -28.17
N LYS A 77 12.61 -3.10 -28.28
CA LYS A 77 11.47 -2.52 -28.98
C LYS A 77 10.70 -1.60 -28.02
N GLN A 78 10.13 -0.52 -28.54
CA GLN A 78 9.25 0.35 -27.73
C GLN A 78 7.96 -0.37 -27.29
N ALA A 79 7.46 -1.32 -28.08
CA ALA A 79 6.27 -2.10 -27.77
C ALA A 79 6.54 -3.07 -26.60
N SER A 80 5.59 -3.19 -25.72
CA SER A 80 5.61 -4.14 -24.58
C SER A 80 4.33 -4.95 -24.52
N ILE A 81 4.41 -6.20 -24.08
CA ILE A 81 3.21 -6.99 -23.75
C ILE A 81 2.36 -6.30 -22.67
N ALA A 82 2.98 -5.49 -21.82
CA ALA A 82 2.29 -4.68 -20.82
C ALA A 82 1.41 -3.57 -21.41
N ASP A 83 1.52 -3.27 -22.70
CA ASP A 83 0.63 -2.32 -23.41
C ASP A 83 -0.73 -2.94 -23.73
N LEU A 84 -0.80 -4.28 -23.73
CA LEU A 84 -2.02 -5.01 -24.00
C LEU A 84 -2.83 -5.20 -22.72
N PRO A 85 -4.16 -5.14 -22.79
CA PRO A 85 -4.98 -5.58 -21.68
C PRO A 85 -4.81 -7.09 -21.47
N TRP A 86 -4.89 -7.53 -20.20
CA TRP A 86 -4.61 -8.93 -19.84
C TRP A 86 -5.49 -9.96 -20.59
N TRP A 87 -6.72 -9.62 -20.96
CA TRP A 87 -7.63 -10.49 -21.72
C TRP A 87 -7.22 -10.67 -23.21
N GLU A 88 -6.41 -9.79 -23.74
CA GLU A 88 -5.79 -9.97 -25.04
C GLU A 88 -4.53 -10.83 -24.97
N VAL A 89 -3.89 -10.85 -23.81
CA VAL A 89 -2.70 -11.68 -23.56
C VAL A 89 -3.10 -13.15 -23.40
N PHE A 90 -4.10 -13.46 -22.57
CA PHE A 90 -4.43 -14.84 -22.22
C PHE A 90 -5.55 -15.47 -23.05
N LYS A 91 -6.35 -14.70 -23.77
CA LYS A 91 -7.39 -15.12 -24.74
C LYS A 91 -8.26 -16.30 -24.29
N ASP A 92 -8.57 -16.39 -23.00
CA ASP A 92 -9.41 -17.39 -22.38
C ASP A 92 -10.63 -16.72 -21.72
N ASP A 93 -11.81 -16.98 -22.26
CA ASP A 93 -13.06 -16.38 -21.78
C ASP A 93 -13.39 -16.80 -20.34
N ARG A 94 -12.98 -18.00 -19.94
CA ARG A 94 -13.19 -18.48 -18.57
C ARG A 94 -12.32 -17.71 -17.60
N LEU A 95 -11.03 -17.62 -17.88
CA LEU A 95 -10.09 -16.82 -17.09
C LEU A 95 -10.56 -15.37 -17.04
N LYS A 96 -11.04 -14.81 -18.16
CA LYS A 96 -11.59 -13.46 -18.19
C LYS A 96 -12.73 -13.27 -17.19
N ASN A 97 -13.69 -14.19 -17.17
CA ASN A 97 -14.82 -14.14 -16.23
C ASN A 97 -14.36 -14.26 -14.75
N LEU A 98 -13.40 -15.15 -14.46
CA LEU A 98 -12.86 -15.30 -13.11
C LEU A 98 -12.19 -14.00 -12.64
N VAL A 99 -11.33 -13.40 -13.47
CA VAL A 99 -10.65 -12.16 -13.13
C VAL A 99 -11.64 -11.01 -12.97
N GLN A 100 -12.65 -10.86 -13.85
CA GLN A 100 -13.68 -9.84 -13.70
C GLN A 100 -14.46 -9.99 -12.40
N THR A 101 -14.81 -11.24 -12.04
CA THR A 101 -15.48 -11.53 -10.75
C THR A 101 -14.59 -11.16 -9.56
N ALA A 102 -13.31 -11.50 -9.62
CA ALA A 102 -12.34 -11.15 -8.58
C ALA A 102 -12.20 -9.63 -8.43
N LEU A 103 -12.06 -8.90 -9.52
CA LEU A 103 -11.93 -7.43 -9.50
C LEU A 103 -13.13 -6.72 -8.85
N VAL A 104 -14.31 -7.30 -8.94
CA VAL A 104 -15.54 -6.74 -8.31
C VAL A 104 -15.65 -7.12 -6.84
N ASN A 105 -15.35 -8.39 -6.49
CA ASN A 105 -15.76 -8.95 -5.21
C ASN A 105 -14.61 -9.15 -4.22
N ASN A 106 -13.34 -9.19 -4.68
CA ASN A 106 -12.20 -9.51 -3.83
C ASN A 106 -12.06 -8.53 -2.65
N TYR A 107 -11.90 -9.06 -1.45
CA TYR A 107 -11.81 -8.26 -0.23
C TYR A 107 -10.53 -7.44 -0.13
N ASP A 108 -9.38 -7.94 -0.60
CA ASP A 108 -8.12 -7.18 -0.53
C ASP A 108 -8.18 -5.93 -1.40
N LEU A 109 -8.81 -6.03 -2.58
CA LEU A 109 -9.03 -4.87 -3.45
C LEU A 109 -10.02 -3.88 -2.82
N ARG A 110 -11.11 -4.36 -2.22
CA ARG A 110 -12.08 -3.52 -1.51
C ARG A 110 -11.44 -2.83 -0.29
N ILE A 111 -10.58 -3.54 0.47
CA ILE A 111 -9.80 -2.95 1.57
C ILE A 111 -8.84 -1.89 1.02
N ALA A 112 -8.18 -2.12 -0.10
CA ALA A 112 -7.31 -1.12 -0.72
C ALA A 112 -8.06 0.17 -1.09
N VAL A 113 -9.31 0.06 -1.59
CA VAL A 113 -10.17 1.23 -1.86
C VAL A 113 -10.49 2.00 -0.58
N THR A 114 -10.81 1.30 0.53
CA THR A 114 -11.06 1.99 1.82
C THR A 114 -9.81 2.67 2.39
N ARG A 115 -8.62 2.13 2.14
CA ARG A 115 -7.34 2.77 2.51
C ARG A 115 -7.10 4.06 1.73
N ILE A 116 -7.51 4.13 0.47
CA ILE A 116 -7.45 5.38 -0.31
C ILE A 116 -8.32 6.44 0.35
N GLU A 117 -9.56 6.10 0.73
CA GLU A 117 -10.45 7.05 1.39
C GLU A 117 -9.88 7.53 2.73
N GLN A 118 -9.30 6.64 3.54
CA GLN A 118 -8.59 7.03 4.76
C GLN A 118 -7.44 8.02 4.46
N ALA A 119 -6.61 7.73 3.48
CA ALA A 119 -5.50 8.59 3.10
C ALA A 119 -5.98 9.94 2.54
N ARG A 120 -7.08 9.95 1.78
CA ARG A 120 -7.74 11.17 1.29
C ARG A 120 -8.21 12.05 2.44
N GLN A 121 -8.85 11.47 3.46
CA GLN A 121 -9.30 12.21 4.64
C GLN A 121 -8.14 12.73 5.49
N LEU A 122 -7.04 12.00 5.61
CA LEU A 122 -5.81 12.50 6.25
C LEU A 122 -5.21 13.69 5.48
N ALA A 123 -5.19 13.62 4.16
CA ALA A 123 -4.76 14.77 3.33
C ALA A 123 -5.72 15.98 3.47
N ALA A 124 -7.03 15.74 3.60
CA ALA A 124 -8.01 16.78 3.87
C ALA A 124 -7.80 17.42 5.26
N GLN A 125 -7.47 16.62 6.30
CA GLN A 125 -7.11 17.13 7.63
C GLN A 125 -5.84 17.99 7.59
N ALA A 126 -4.79 17.56 6.86
CA ALA A 126 -3.59 18.38 6.68
C ALA A 126 -3.91 19.69 5.95
N ARG A 127 -4.78 19.65 4.93
CA ARG A 127 -5.25 20.83 4.22
C ARG A 127 -6.08 21.77 5.09
N ALA A 128 -6.85 21.24 6.05
CA ALA A 128 -7.67 22.05 6.95
C ALA A 128 -6.82 23.01 7.80
N GLN A 129 -5.53 22.73 8.03
CA GLN A 129 -4.63 23.62 8.75
C GLN A 129 -4.39 24.98 8.03
N TYR A 130 -4.71 25.10 6.75
CA TYR A 130 -4.69 26.40 6.05
C TYR A 130 -5.79 27.37 6.51
N PHE A 131 -6.82 26.86 7.18
CA PHE A 131 -7.99 27.63 7.58
C PHE A 131 -7.99 27.85 9.10
N PRO A 132 -8.65 28.92 9.58
CA PRO A 132 -8.81 29.11 11.02
C PRO A 132 -9.69 28.04 11.65
N PHE A 133 -9.31 27.60 12.85
CA PHE A 133 -10.14 26.75 13.70
C PHE A 133 -11.04 27.63 14.55
N VAL A 134 -12.34 27.36 14.54
CA VAL A 134 -13.31 28.07 15.38
C VAL A 134 -13.87 27.10 16.40
N ASN A 135 -13.72 27.47 17.67
CA ASN A 135 -14.21 26.68 18.80
C ASN A 135 -15.15 27.52 19.66
N TYR A 136 -16.02 26.89 20.42
CA TYR A 136 -16.78 27.57 21.47
C TYR A 136 -16.44 26.93 22.83
N SER A 137 -16.51 27.74 23.88
CA SER A 137 -16.31 27.31 25.26
C SER A 137 -17.33 27.99 26.14
N THR A 138 -17.97 27.20 27.02
CA THR A 138 -18.86 27.69 28.03
C THR A 138 -18.38 27.15 29.37
N THR A 139 -18.11 28.05 30.31
CA THR A 139 -17.70 27.71 31.68
C THR A 139 -18.61 28.43 32.66
N GLY A 140 -19.13 27.71 33.63
CA GLY A 140 -19.88 28.26 34.72
C GLY A 140 -19.34 27.69 36.02
N SER A 141 -18.94 28.56 36.96
CA SER A 141 -18.52 28.21 38.28
C SER A 141 -19.08 29.24 39.28
N ASP A 142 -19.39 28.80 40.49
CA ASP A 142 -19.79 29.65 41.60
C ASP A 142 -19.29 29.02 42.92
N GLY A 143 -18.54 29.79 43.68
CA GLY A 143 -17.91 29.24 44.87
C GLY A 143 -17.21 30.29 45.74
N LYS A 144 -16.91 29.85 46.96
CA LYS A 144 -16.14 30.68 47.89
C LYS A 144 -14.65 30.50 47.64
N ASN A 145 -13.92 31.62 47.50
CA ASN A 145 -12.48 31.64 47.19
C ASN A 145 -12.16 30.91 45.85
N GLU A 146 -13.00 31.07 44.85
CA GLU A 146 -12.86 30.43 43.54
C GLU A 146 -12.64 31.48 42.45
N PHE A 147 -11.83 31.10 41.47
CA PHE A 147 -11.68 31.82 40.20
C PHE A 147 -11.70 30.80 39.02
N ALA A 148 -12.68 30.95 38.17
CA ALA A 148 -12.86 30.11 36.97
C ALA A 148 -12.81 28.59 37.24
N GLY A 149 -13.44 28.12 38.34
CA GLY A 149 -13.48 26.71 38.72
C GLY A 149 -12.26 26.22 39.54
N SER A 150 -11.31 27.09 39.83
CA SER A 150 -10.12 26.76 40.62
C SER A 150 -10.12 27.47 41.96
N VAL A 151 -9.77 26.74 43.05
CA VAL A 151 -9.65 27.32 44.40
C VAL A 151 -8.44 28.27 44.44
N VAL A 152 -8.72 29.52 44.87
CA VAL A 152 -7.66 30.52 45.08
C VAL A 152 -7.38 30.59 46.59
N PRO A 153 -6.21 30.15 47.07
CA PRO A 153 -5.83 30.30 48.48
C PRO A 153 -5.84 31.77 48.89
N ASN A 154 -6.40 32.07 50.05
CA ASN A 154 -6.51 33.43 50.60
C ASN A 154 -7.40 34.42 49.81
N GLY A 155 -8.40 33.93 49.09
CA GLY A 155 -9.32 34.72 48.26
C GLY A 155 -10.28 35.67 49.04
N GLY A 156 -10.03 35.99 50.30
CA GLY A 156 -10.80 36.95 51.12
C GLY A 156 -12.19 36.54 51.56
N GLY A 157 -12.56 35.24 51.42
CA GLY A 157 -13.83 34.70 51.89
C GLY A 157 -15.05 35.09 51.04
N GLN A 158 -14.88 35.75 49.90
CA GLN A 158 -16.01 36.16 49.05
C GLN A 158 -16.49 35.01 48.17
N VAL A 159 -17.79 34.88 48.01
CA VAL A 159 -18.42 34.03 47.01
C VAL A 159 -18.41 34.80 45.69
N ARG A 160 -17.81 34.22 44.67
CA ARG A 160 -17.78 34.79 43.34
C ARG A 160 -18.06 33.72 42.30
N GLY A 161 -18.96 34.03 41.39
CA GLY A 161 -19.18 33.20 40.18
C GLY A 161 -18.28 33.66 39.06
N THR A 162 -18.00 32.76 38.13
CA THR A 162 -17.41 33.06 36.83
C THR A 162 -18.22 32.33 35.77
N PHE A 163 -18.91 33.11 34.93
CA PHE A 163 -19.72 32.61 33.83
C PHE A 163 -19.18 33.17 32.54
N VAL A 164 -18.72 32.29 31.65
CA VAL A 164 -18.09 32.64 30.39
C VAL A 164 -18.75 31.83 29.28
N ALA A 165 -19.13 32.50 28.20
CA ALA A 165 -19.59 31.87 26.95
C ALA A 165 -18.91 32.57 25.78
N VAL A 166 -17.91 31.94 25.19
CA VAL A 166 -17.06 32.56 24.16
C VAL A 166 -16.87 31.64 22.98
N ALA A 167 -16.78 32.24 21.79
CA ALA A 167 -16.22 31.62 20.60
C ALA A 167 -14.78 32.12 20.43
N THR A 168 -13.87 31.21 20.07
CA THR A 168 -12.47 31.51 19.79
C THR A 168 -12.12 31.07 18.38
N ALA A 169 -11.40 31.89 17.64
CA ALA A 169 -10.78 31.47 16.39
C ALA A 169 -9.26 31.55 16.53
N ALA A 170 -8.57 30.53 16.00
CA ALA A 170 -7.12 30.47 15.96
C ALA A 170 -6.64 30.07 14.56
N TRP A 171 -5.62 30.73 14.07
CA TRP A 171 -5.04 30.47 12.76
C TRP A 171 -3.54 30.72 12.78
N GLU A 172 -2.77 29.74 12.25
CA GLU A 172 -1.33 29.88 12.03
C GLU A 172 -1.06 30.46 10.65
N ALA A 173 -0.37 31.60 10.57
CA ALA A 173 0.12 32.13 9.32
C ALA A 173 1.35 31.33 8.87
N ASP A 174 1.25 30.60 7.77
CA ASP A 174 2.30 29.69 7.29
C ASP A 174 3.46 30.44 6.61
N VAL A 175 4.18 31.27 7.38
CA VAL A 175 5.28 32.12 6.87
C VAL A 175 6.42 31.22 6.34
N TRP A 176 6.79 30.18 7.08
CA TRP A 176 7.93 29.32 6.79
C TRP A 176 7.58 28.07 5.98
N GLY A 177 6.32 27.86 5.66
CA GLY A 177 5.85 26.74 4.87
C GLY A 177 5.73 25.42 5.64
N ARG A 178 5.60 25.44 6.96
CA ARG A 178 5.35 24.25 7.76
C ARG A 178 4.09 23.52 7.32
N ILE A 179 2.96 24.26 7.23
CA ILE A 179 1.66 23.70 6.82
C ILE A 179 1.69 23.29 5.35
N ARG A 180 2.35 24.05 4.48
CA ARG A 180 2.55 23.68 3.06
C ARG A 180 3.29 22.37 2.92
N ARG A 181 4.39 22.17 3.68
CA ARG A 181 5.18 20.94 3.66
C ARG A 181 4.42 19.74 4.26
N GLU A 182 3.64 19.97 5.31
CA GLU A 182 2.80 18.93 5.90
C GLU A 182 1.68 18.49 4.92
N ASN A 183 1.06 19.44 4.24
CA ASN A 183 0.07 19.15 3.19
C ASN A 183 0.72 18.44 1.98
N GLU A 184 1.92 18.84 1.55
CA GLU A 184 2.70 18.16 0.52
C GLU A 184 2.98 16.70 0.89
N ALA A 185 3.41 16.46 2.14
CA ALA A 185 3.67 15.12 2.66
C ALA A 185 2.41 14.26 2.69
N ALA A 186 1.30 14.79 3.21
CA ALA A 186 0.03 14.07 3.29
C ALA A 186 -0.56 13.78 1.89
N ARG A 187 -0.44 14.72 0.95
CA ARG A 187 -0.86 14.52 -0.44
C ARG A 187 -0.02 13.45 -1.13
N ALA A 188 1.30 13.44 -0.93
CA ALA A 188 2.16 12.41 -1.49
C ALA A 188 1.82 11.02 -0.91
N GLN A 189 1.51 10.94 0.39
CA GLN A 189 1.07 9.70 1.01
C GLN A 189 -0.29 9.21 0.45
N TYR A 190 -1.22 10.12 0.17
CA TYR A 190 -2.47 9.79 -0.50
C TYR A 190 -2.21 9.20 -1.91
N LEU A 191 -1.34 9.83 -2.71
CA LEU A 191 -0.97 9.33 -4.03
C LEU A 191 -0.25 7.97 -3.95
N ALA A 192 0.60 7.76 -2.94
CA ALA A 192 1.22 6.45 -2.69
C ALA A 192 0.18 5.35 -2.47
N THR A 193 -0.92 5.66 -1.77
CA THR A 193 -2.00 4.71 -1.52
C THR A 193 -2.81 4.41 -2.79
N GLU A 194 -2.98 5.37 -3.69
CA GLU A 194 -3.61 5.15 -5.01
C GLU A 194 -2.77 4.19 -5.88
N GLU A 195 -1.44 4.38 -5.92
CA GLU A 195 -0.55 3.48 -6.64
C GLU A 195 -0.50 2.09 -6.00
N ALA A 196 -0.51 2.00 -4.66
CA ALA A 196 -0.59 0.72 -3.94
C ALA A 196 -1.86 -0.08 -4.30
N ARG A 197 -3.03 0.58 -4.48
CA ARG A 197 -4.25 -0.08 -4.97
C ARG A 197 -4.04 -0.70 -6.35
N ARG A 198 -3.36 0.01 -7.26
CA ARG A 198 -3.02 -0.52 -8.60
C ARG A 198 -2.14 -1.77 -8.48
N GLY A 199 -1.19 -1.76 -7.54
CA GLY A 199 -0.37 -2.93 -7.22
C GLY A 199 -1.18 -4.12 -6.74
N VAL A 200 -2.15 -3.90 -5.85
CA VAL A 200 -3.07 -4.95 -5.37
C VAL A 200 -3.88 -5.53 -6.53
N MET A 201 -4.39 -4.68 -7.42
CA MET A 201 -5.19 -5.09 -8.57
C MET A 201 -4.36 -5.94 -9.57
N LEU A 202 -3.13 -5.51 -9.88
CA LEU A 202 -2.22 -6.27 -10.73
C LEU A 202 -1.84 -7.62 -10.12
N SER A 203 -1.59 -7.65 -8.81
CA SER A 203 -1.34 -8.91 -8.10
C SER A 203 -2.55 -9.82 -8.14
N LEU A 204 -3.75 -9.32 -7.87
CA LEU A 204 -4.99 -10.11 -7.91
C LEU A 204 -5.22 -10.75 -9.28
N VAL A 205 -5.07 -9.99 -10.37
CA VAL A 205 -5.18 -10.53 -11.75
C VAL A 205 -4.18 -11.64 -11.97
N SER A 206 -2.94 -11.45 -11.53
CA SER A 206 -1.87 -12.43 -11.68
C SER A 206 -2.11 -13.69 -10.83
N ASP A 207 -2.56 -13.52 -9.60
CA ASP A 207 -2.81 -14.61 -8.65
C ASP A 207 -4.00 -15.47 -9.11
N VAL A 208 -5.06 -14.86 -9.64
CA VAL A 208 -6.20 -15.57 -10.25
C VAL A 208 -5.76 -16.35 -11.49
N ALA A 209 -4.96 -15.73 -12.38
CA ALA A 209 -4.48 -16.40 -13.59
C ALA A 209 -3.54 -17.57 -13.26
N GLN A 210 -2.64 -17.39 -12.30
CA GLN A 210 -1.74 -18.45 -11.85
C GLN A 210 -2.51 -19.60 -11.22
N ALA A 211 -3.43 -19.32 -10.29
CA ALA A 211 -4.25 -20.36 -9.65
C ALA A 211 -5.12 -21.12 -10.65
N TYR A 212 -5.63 -20.45 -11.67
CA TYR A 212 -6.37 -21.07 -12.76
C TYR A 212 -5.52 -22.03 -13.59
N PHE A 213 -4.31 -21.61 -14.01
CA PHE A 213 -3.41 -22.51 -14.75
C PHE A 213 -2.90 -23.69 -13.90
N GLU A 214 -2.67 -23.48 -12.60
CA GLU A 214 -2.34 -24.56 -11.67
C GLU A 214 -3.51 -25.55 -11.51
N LEU A 215 -4.77 -25.08 -11.54
CA LEU A 215 -5.94 -25.94 -11.53
C LEU A 215 -6.00 -26.80 -12.80
N LEU A 216 -5.77 -26.21 -13.98
CA LEU A 216 -5.75 -26.95 -15.26
C LEU A 216 -4.59 -27.94 -15.35
N GLU A 217 -3.48 -27.65 -14.70
CA GLU A 217 -2.35 -28.58 -14.62
C GLU A 217 -2.67 -29.80 -13.75
N LEU A 218 -3.29 -29.58 -12.58
CA LEU A 218 -3.74 -30.68 -11.71
C LEU A 218 -4.76 -31.58 -12.40
N ASP A 219 -5.64 -31.03 -13.24
CA ASP A 219 -6.54 -31.84 -14.07
C ASP A 219 -5.78 -32.69 -15.09
N LEU A 220 -4.75 -32.12 -15.71
CA LEU A 220 -3.90 -32.86 -16.63
C LEU A 220 -3.14 -34.00 -15.93
N GLU A 221 -2.60 -33.74 -14.73
CA GLU A 221 -1.96 -34.77 -13.90
C GLU A 221 -2.96 -35.88 -13.48
N LEU A 222 -4.20 -35.49 -13.14
CA LEU A 222 -5.26 -36.44 -12.80
C LEU A 222 -5.62 -37.32 -14.01
N ASP A 223 -5.71 -36.76 -15.21
CA ASP A 223 -5.93 -37.53 -16.43
C ASP A 223 -4.77 -38.51 -16.70
N ILE A 224 -3.52 -38.05 -16.52
CA ILE A 224 -2.31 -38.89 -16.64
C ILE A 224 -2.36 -40.03 -15.59
N ALA A 225 -2.70 -39.75 -14.34
CA ALA A 225 -2.78 -40.77 -13.27
C ALA A 225 -3.87 -41.80 -13.53
N ARG A 226 -5.05 -41.40 -14.01
CA ARG A 226 -6.14 -42.29 -14.39
C ARG A 226 -5.76 -43.19 -15.55
N ASN A 227 -5.13 -42.64 -16.61
CA ASN A 227 -4.65 -43.44 -17.75
C ASN A 227 -3.54 -44.41 -17.35
N THR A 228 -2.62 -44.02 -16.49
CA THR A 228 -1.56 -44.85 -15.94
C THR A 228 -2.15 -45.97 -15.10
N THR A 229 -3.11 -45.68 -14.23
CA THR A 229 -3.82 -46.67 -13.39
C THR A 229 -4.57 -47.68 -14.27
N ALA A 230 -5.23 -47.26 -15.33
CA ALA A 230 -5.90 -48.15 -16.29
C ALA A 230 -4.87 -49.07 -16.98
N SER A 231 -3.73 -48.54 -17.45
CA SER A 231 -2.65 -49.34 -18.05
C SER A 231 -2.07 -50.38 -17.08
N PHE A 232 -1.83 -50.03 -15.81
CA PHE A 232 -1.39 -50.99 -14.79
C PHE A 232 -2.46 -52.01 -14.45
N THR A 233 -3.75 -51.67 -14.49
CA THR A 233 -4.86 -52.58 -14.28
C THR A 233 -4.90 -53.64 -15.37
N GLU A 234 -4.76 -53.27 -16.64
CA GLU A 234 -4.66 -54.19 -17.77
C GLU A 234 -3.43 -55.09 -17.66
N SER A 235 -2.29 -54.52 -17.26
CA SER A 235 -1.06 -55.29 -17.04
C SER A 235 -1.26 -56.34 -15.92
N LEU A 236 -1.80 -55.95 -14.78
CA LEU A 236 -2.05 -56.88 -13.66
C LEU A 236 -3.01 -58.00 -14.05
N LYS A 237 -4.08 -57.68 -14.79
CA LYS A 237 -5.03 -58.68 -15.30
C LYS A 237 -4.31 -59.71 -16.16
N LEU A 238 -3.54 -59.27 -17.15
CA LEU A 238 -2.77 -60.14 -18.05
C LEU A 238 -1.79 -61.07 -17.28
N PHE A 239 -1.12 -60.52 -16.24
CA PHE A 239 -0.17 -61.30 -15.45
C PHE A 239 -0.84 -62.29 -14.51
N THR A 240 -2.01 -61.96 -14.01
CA THR A 240 -2.82 -62.89 -13.21
C THR A 240 -3.28 -64.07 -14.05
N GLU A 241 -3.81 -63.83 -15.25
CA GLU A 241 -4.21 -64.87 -16.21
C GLU A 241 -3.02 -65.79 -16.60
N ARG A 242 -1.83 -65.23 -16.80
CA ARG A 242 -0.60 -65.99 -17.10
C ARG A 242 -0.05 -66.74 -15.93
N LEU A 243 -0.22 -66.29 -14.71
CA LEU A 243 0.14 -67.02 -13.50
C LEU A 243 -0.77 -68.24 -13.32
N GLU A 244 -2.07 -68.06 -13.52
CA GLU A 244 -3.04 -69.16 -13.49
C GLU A 244 -2.76 -70.24 -14.57
N GLY A 245 -2.28 -69.78 -15.73
CA GLY A 245 -1.81 -70.63 -16.80
C GLY A 245 -0.40 -71.26 -16.59
N GLY A 246 0.26 -70.96 -15.47
CA GLY A 246 1.58 -71.51 -15.11
C GLY A 246 2.77 -70.91 -15.87
N VAL A 247 2.59 -69.79 -16.59
CA VAL A 247 3.63 -69.12 -17.44
C VAL A 247 4.17 -67.83 -16.87
N SER A 248 3.69 -67.34 -15.71
CA SER A 248 4.21 -66.20 -15.02
C SER A 248 4.49 -66.50 -13.55
N SER A 249 5.26 -65.62 -12.86
CA SER A 249 5.63 -65.81 -11.47
C SER A 249 4.74 -65.03 -10.50
N LYS A 250 4.61 -65.46 -9.25
CA LYS A 250 3.96 -64.68 -8.19
C LYS A 250 4.67 -63.32 -7.96
N LEU A 251 5.99 -63.24 -8.22
CA LEU A 251 6.77 -62.02 -8.14
C LEU A 251 6.27 -60.98 -9.13
N ASP A 252 5.96 -61.40 -10.37
CA ASP A 252 5.51 -60.49 -11.43
C ASP A 252 4.14 -59.90 -11.12
N THR A 253 3.18 -60.73 -10.66
CA THR A 253 1.85 -60.24 -10.24
C THR A 253 1.93 -59.36 -9.00
N SER A 254 2.83 -59.66 -8.03
CA SER A 254 3.02 -58.80 -6.86
C SER A 254 3.61 -57.42 -7.20
N ARG A 255 4.57 -57.38 -8.12
CA ARG A 255 5.14 -56.13 -8.64
C ARG A 255 4.09 -55.32 -9.39
N ALA A 256 3.30 -55.94 -10.25
CA ALA A 256 2.21 -55.28 -10.97
C ALA A 256 1.15 -54.72 -10.02
N ALA A 257 0.77 -55.49 -9.00
CA ALA A 257 -0.18 -55.02 -7.98
C ALA A 257 0.36 -53.85 -7.16
N GLY A 258 1.65 -53.86 -6.81
CA GLY A 258 2.32 -52.76 -6.13
C GLY A 258 2.36 -51.48 -6.98
N ALA A 259 2.72 -51.62 -8.26
CA ALA A 259 2.74 -50.47 -9.20
C ALA A 259 1.33 -49.87 -9.41
N LEU A 260 0.32 -50.72 -9.59
CA LEU A 260 -1.08 -50.31 -9.67
C LEU A 260 -1.53 -49.57 -8.41
N ALA A 261 -1.25 -50.11 -7.22
CA ALA A 261 -1.65 -49.47 -5.97
C ALA A 261 -0.98 -48.08 -5.79
N THR A 262 0.30 -47.97 -6.18
CA THR A 262 1.03 -46.69 -6.14
C THR A 262 0.44 -45.65 -7.10
N ALA A 263 0.13 -46.05 -8.34
CA ALA A 263 -0.49 -45.16 -9.32
C ALA A 263 -1.93 -44.78 -8.89
N ALA A 264 -2.71 -45.72 -8.39
CA ALA A 264 -4.06 -45.47 -7.93
C ALA A 264 -4.11 -44.52 -6.70
N ALA A 265 -3.10 -44.58 -5.82
CA ALA A 265 -3.00 -43.69 -4.66
C ALA A 265 -2.79 -42.22 -5.04
N SER A 266 -2.23 -41.91 -6.23
CA SER A 266 -2.08 -40.51 -6.68
C SER A 266 -3.41 -39.86 -7.06
N ILE A 267 -4.44 -40.63 -7.45
CA ILE A 267 -5.74 -40.12 -7.85
C ILE A 267 -6.43 -39.33 -6.72
N PRO A 268 -6.72 -39.94 -5.52
CA PRO A 268 -7.35 -39.20 -4.43
C PRO A 268 -6.49 -38.03 -3.91
N GLU A 269 -5.16 -38.10 -4.02
CA GLU A 269 -4.27 -37.01 -3.66
C GLU A 269 -4.41 -35.81 -4.62
N LEU A 270 -4.48 -36.06 -5.94
CA LEU A 270 -4.73 -35.05 -6.95
C LEU A 270 -6.14 -34.43 -6.82
N GLU A 271 -7.16 -35.27 -6.57
CA GLU A 271 -8.52 -34.77 -6.31
C GLU A 271 -8.58 -33.86 -5.07
N ARG A 272 -7.81 -34.20 -4.01
CA ARG A 272 -7.65 -33.34 -2.84
C ARG A 272 -6.98 -32.00 -3.20
N GLN A 273 -5.92 -32.03 -4.02
CA GLN A 273 -5.21 -30.81 -4.43
C GLN A 273 -6.08 -29.92 -5.31
N ILE A 274 -6.86 -30.50 -6.24
CA ILE A 274 -7.85 -29.81 -7.06
C ILE A 274 -8.86 -29.08 -6.16
N ALA A 275 -9.46 -29.77 -5.19
CA ALA A 275 -10.43 -29.17 -4.28
C ALA A 275 -9.82 -28.00 -3.45
N ILE A 276 -8.57 -28.14 -3.01
CA ILE A 276 -7.85 -27.06 -2.32
C ILE A 276 -7.62 -25.87 -3.26
N LYS A 277 -7.25 -26.12 -4.52
CA LYS A 277 -7.05 -25.07 -5.52
C LYS A 277 -8.34 -24.34 -5.86
N GLU A 278 -9.45 -25.07 -6.00
CA GLU A 278 -10.79 -24.48 -6.17
C GLU A 278 -11.20 -23.60 -4.98
N ASN A 279 -10.90 -24.03 -3.75
CA ASN A 279 -11.13 -23.23 -2.55
C ASN A 279 -10.29 -21.93 -2.56
N GLN A 280 -9.03 -22.02 -2.97
CA GLN A 280 -8.16 -20.84 -3.13
C GLN A 280 -8.72 -19.86 -4.15
N ILE A 281 -9.14 -20.35 -5.33
CA ILE A 281 -9.75 -19.53 -6.38
C ILE A 281 -11.04 -18.88 -5.84
N SER A 282 -11.89 -19.63 -5.15
CA SER A 282 -13.14 -19.11 -4.56
C SER A 282 -12.85 -17.91 -3.63
N VAL A 283 -11.82 -18.00 -2.79
CA VAL A 283 -11.42 -16.90 -1.90
C VAL A 283 -10.90 -15.69 -2.72
N LEU A 284 -10.10 -15.92 -3.77
CA LEU A 284 -9.66 -14.86 -4.67
C LEU A 284 -10.85 -14.15 -5.35
N LEU A 285 -11.91 -14.90 -5.66
CA LEU A 285 -13.16 -14.37 -6.22
C LEU A 285 -14.05 -13.66 -5.18
N GLY A 286 -13.66 -13.64 -3.91
CA GLY A 286 -14.46 -13.08 -2.81
C GLY A 286 -15.66 -13.94 -2.40
N ASN A 287 -15.65 -15.22 -2.75
CA ASN A 287 -16.71 -16.18 -2.46
C ASN A 287 -16.29 -17.18 -1.37
N ASN A 288 -17.28 -17.83 -0.75
CA ASN A 288 -17.03 -18.99 0.08
C ASN A 288 -16.53 -20.17 -0.78
N PRO A 289 -15.72 -21.10 -0.21
CA PRO A 289 -15.22 -22.28 -0.90
C PRO A 289 -16.33 -23.03 -1.64
N SER A 290 -16.12 -23.25 -2.94
CA SER A 290 -17.06 -23.96 -3.82
C SER A 290 -16.31 -24.50 -5.05
N PRO A 291 -16.85 -25.53 -5.72
CA PRO A 291 -16.28 -26.01 -6.98
C PRO A 291 -16.22 -24.91 -8.03
N VAL A 292 -15.10 -24.83 -8.72
CA VAL A 292 -14.89 -23.88 -9.81
C VAL A 292 -15.10 -24.62 -11.14
N PRO A 293 -16.19 -24.34 -11.90
CA PRO A 293 -16.39 -25.01 -13.18
C PRO A 293 -15.23 -24.70 -14.14
N HIS A 294 -14.54 -25.71 -14.60
CA HIS A 294 -13.45 -25.61 -15.56
C HIS A 294 -13.57 -26.74 -16.58
N THR A 295 -13.62 -26.42 -17.86
CA THR A 295 -13.74 -27.36 -18.98
C THR A 295 -12.59 -27.21 -19.97
N ALA A 296 -11.80 -26.16 -19.84
CA ALA A 296 -10.62 -25.92 -20.67
C ALA A 296 -9.49 -26.89 -20.27
N LYS A 297 -8.68 -27.30 -21.25
CA LYS A 297 -7.47 -28.07 -20.98
C LYS A 297 -6.26 -27.19 -20.98
N LEU A 298 -5.27 -27.51 -20.15
CA LEU A 298 -4.02 -26.74 -20.06
C LEU A 298 -3.36 -26.62 -21.45
N LEU A 299 -3.29 -27.72 -22.21
CA LEU A 299 -2.60 -27.77 -23.49
C LEU A 299 -3.30 -26.97 -24.60
N ASP A 300 -4.59 -26.67 -24.45
CA ASP A 300 -5.36 -25.86 -25.40
C ASP A 300 -5.12 -24.36 -25.19
N GLN A 301 -4.52 -23.97 -24.04
CA GLN A 301 -4.23 -22.60 -23.71
C GLN A 301 -3.09 -22.02 -24.59
N VAL A 302 -3.38 -20.91 -25.23
CA VAL A 302 -2.44 -20.25 -26.13
C VAL A 302 -1.31 -19.60 -25.34
N VAL A 303 -0.06 -19.97 -25.68
CA VAL A 303 1.13 -19.26 -25.19
C VAL A 303 1.53 -18.25 -26.27
N PRO A 304 1.60 -16.93 -25.99
CA PRO A 304 2.01 -15.93 -26.97
C PRO A 304 3.42 -16.24 -27.52
N PRO A 305 3.61 -16.32 -28.83
CA PRO A 305 4.90 -16.68 -29.42
C PRO A 305 5.94 -15.56 -29.31
N ASP A 306 5.50 -14.30 -29.33
CA ASP A 306 6.36 -13.10 -29.20
C ASP A 306 5.90 -12.28 -28.00
N VAL A 307 6.82 -11.97 -27.10
CA VAL A 307 6.54 -11.25 -25.84
C VAL A 307 7.58 -10.12 -25.70
N PRO A 308 7.36 -8.98 -26.36
CA PRO A 308 8.29 -7.87 -26.27
C PRO A 308 8.28 -7.28 -24.84
N ALA A 309 9.46 -7.17 -24.24
CA ALA A 309 9.65 -6.67 -22.88
C ALA A 309 9.59 -5.13 -22.77
N GLY A 310 9.69 -4.41 -23.88
CA GLY A 310 9.75 -2.95 -23.89
C GLY A 310 11.11 -2.40 -23.41
N LEU A 311 11.15 -1.10 -23.15
CA LEU A 311 12.35 -0.42 -22.68
C LEU A 311 12.48 -0.49 -21.14
N PRO A 312 13.67 -0.76 -20.59
CA PRO A 312 13.87 -0.78 -19.13
C PRO A 312 13.50 0.55 -18.45
N SER A 313 13.73 1.69 -19.11
CA SER A 313 13.36 3.01 -18.57
C SER A 313 11.84 3.20 -18.40
N ALA A 314 11.02 2.55 -19.23
CA ALA A 314 9.56 2.63 -19.13
C ALA A 314 9.03 1.98 -17.84
N LEU A 315 9.77 1.05 -17.24
CA LEU A 315 9.39 0.35 -16.01
C LEU A 315 9.22 1.31 -14.84
N LEU A 316 10.08 2.34 -14.75
CA LEU A 316 10.05 3.35 -13.68
C LEU A 316 8.78 4.20 -13.70
N GLU A 317 8.08 4.28 -14.85
CA GLU A 317 6.85 5.05 -15.01
C GLU A 317 5.58 4.19 -14.98
N ARG A 318 5.74 2.86 -14.96
CA ARG A 318 4.62 1.91 -15.09
C ARG A 318 4.34 1.13 -13.83
N ARG A 319 5.37 0.63 -13.15
CA ARG A 319 5.18 -0.29 -12.02
C ARG A 319 4.60 0.45 -10.80
N PRO A 320 3.44 -0.02 -10.30
CA PRO A 320 2.78 0.61 -9.15
C PRO A 320 3.62 0.61 -7.86
N ASP A 321 4.46 -0.41 -7.65
CA ASP A 321 5.35 -0.48 -6.49
C ASP A 321 6.46 0.58 -6.54
N ILE A 322 7.05 0.83 -7.72
CA ILE A 322 8.03 1.90 -7.91
C ILE A 322 7.38 3.27 -7.72
N LEU A 323 6.19 3.48 -8.30
CA LEU A 323 5.44 4.73 -8.15
C LEU A 323 5.02 4.96 -6.68
N THR A 324 4.61 3.90 -5.98
CA THR A 324 4.33 3.95 -4.53
C THR A 324 5.56 4.39 -3.74
N ALA A 325 6.72 3.77 -3.99
CA ALA A 325 7.97 4.10 -3.31
C ALA A 325 8.42 5.54 -3.63
N GLU A 326 8.22 6.01 -4.87
CA GLU A 326 8.51 7.41 -5.23
C GLU A 326 7.63 8.39 -4.46
N GLN A 327 6.33 8.14 -4.33
CA GLN A 327 5.43 9.01 -3.58
C GLN A 327 5.75 8.99 -2.07
N GLN A 328 6.15 7.86 -1.52
CA GLN A 328 6.64 7.76 -0.13
C GLN A 328 7.92 8.59 0.06
N LEU A 329 8.84 8.55 -0.89
CA LEU A 329 10.05 9.38 -0.87
C LEU A 329 9.72 10.88 -0.95
N ARG A 330 8.73 11.28 -1.75
CA ARG A 330 8.23 12.68 -1.80
C ARG A 330 7.67 13.10 -0.46
N SER A 331 6.88 12.23 0.19
CA SER A 331 6.34 12.48 1.53
C SER A 331 7.47 12.67 2.55
N ALA A 332 8.47 11.79 2.57
CA ALA A 332 9.62 11.89 3.47
C ALA A 332 10.44 13.16 3.23
N ASN A 333 10.63 13.58 1.96
CA ASN A 333 11.29 14.82 1.62
C ASN A 333 10.55 16.05 2.18
N ALA A 334 9.23 16.08 2.05
CA ALA A 334 8.40 17.12 2.61
C ALA A 334 8.48 17.18 4.15
N GLN A 335 8.55 16.01 4.82
CA GLN A 335 8.74 15.92 6.28
C GLN A 335 10.06 16.52 6.76
N VAL A 336 11.15 16.45 5.98
CA VAL A 336 12.39 17.19 6.26
C VAL A 336 12.13 18.69 6.27
N GLY A 337 11.27 19.17 5.37
CA GLY A 337 10.83 20.56 5.32
C GLY A 337 10.05 20.97 6.58
N VAL A 338 9.10 20.14 7.04
CA VAL A 338 8.36 20.33 8.30
C VAL A 338 9.33 20.42 9.49
N ALA A 339 10.24 19.46 9.62
CA ALA A 339 11.24 19.43 10.69
C ALA A 339 12.19 20.64 10.64
N THR A 340 12.46 21.17 9.45
CA THR A 340 13.24 22.41 9.28
C THR A 340 12.43 23.63 9.69
N ALA A 341 11.15 23.71 9.34
CA ALA A 341 10.27 24.80 9.71
C ALA A 341 10.08 24.94 11.24
N ASN A 342 10.15 23.85 11.98
CA ASN A 342 10.03 23.85 13.45
C ASN A 342 11.18 24.59 14.17
N PHE A 343 12.26 24.96 13.50
CA PHE A 343 13.30 25.83 14.08
C PHE A 343 12.93 27.30 14.09
N PHE A 344 11.93 27.69 13.31
CA PHE A 344 11.51 29.08 13.17
C PHE A 344 10.30 29.39 14.06
N PRO A 345 10.13 30.69 14.44
CA PRO A 345 8.97 31.08 15.24
C PRO A 345 7.67 30.91 14.45
N ARG A 346 6.62 30.47 15.15
CA ARG A 346 5.25 30.46 14.59
C ARG A 346 4.61 31.80 14.75
N VAL A 347 3.80 32.15 13.77
CA VAL A 347 3.00 33.39 13.78
C VAL A 347 1.54 32.97 13.87
N ASP A 348 0.97 33.11 15.06
CA ASP A 348 -0.41 32.72 15.33
C ASP A 348 -1.31 33.96 15.46
N LEU A 349 -2.47 33.94 14.84
CA LEU A 349 -3.53 34.90 15.01
C LEU A 349 -4.66 34.23 15.80
N THR A 350 -5.11 34.92 16.87
CA THR A 350 -6.21 34.47 17.69
C THR A 350 -7.26 35.52 17.83
N SER A 351 -8.51 35.14 17.91
CA SER A 351 -9.60 36.02 18.26
C SER A 351 -10.56 35.38 19.24
N LEU A 352 -11.19 36.17 20.06
CA LEU A 352 -12.19 35.78 21.01
C LEU A 352 -13.36 36.73 20.93
N PHE A 353 -14.57 36.19 20.91
CA PHE A 353 -15.80 36.97 20.97
C PHE A 353 -16.83 36.23 21.84
N GLY A 354 -17.48 36.94 22.74
CA GLY A 354 -18.51 36.33 23.58
C GLY A 354 -18.93 37.15 24.75
N ARG A 355 -19.22 36.47 25.84
CA ARG A 355 -19.71 37.08 27.09
C ARG A 355 -19.02 36.47 28.31
N ALA A 356 -18.74 37.35 29.30
CA ALA A 356 -18.17 36.95 30.59
C ALA A 356 -18.76 37.81 31.69
N SER A 357 -19.20 37.21 32.78
CA SER A 357 -19.72 37.92 33.93
C SER A 357 -19.49 37.11 35.22
N SER A 358 -19.43 37.82 36.37
CA SER A 358 -19.41 37.13 37.66
C SER A 358 -20.80 36.59 38.09
N PRO A 359 -21.91 37.36 38.02
CA PRO A 359 -23.23 36.77 38.24
C PRO A 359 -23.82 36.26 36.92
N LEU A 360 -24.42 35.06 36.95
CA LEU A 360 -25.08 34.46 35.81
C LEU A 360 -26.16 35.35 35.18
N SER A 361 -26.88 36.10 36.00
CA SER A 361 -27.95 37.01 35.58
C SER A 361 -27.48 38.14 34.66
N LEU A 362 -26.20 38.53 34.74
CA LEU A 362 -25.61 39.59 33.88
C LEU A 362 -24.98 39.02 32.60
N LEU A 363 -24.90 37.72 32.44
CA LEU A 363 -24.28 37.09 31.22
C LEU A 363 -25.03 37.52 29.96
N SER A 364 -26.34 37.74 30.04
CA SER A 364 -27.14 38.20 28.88
C SER A 364 -27.10 39.73 28.66
N SER A 365 -26.52 40.53 29.58
CA SER A 365 -26.42 41.96 29.45
C SER A 365 -25.37 42.41 28.43
N GLY A 366 -25.56 43.59 27.80
CA GLY A 366 -24.57 44.14 26.88
C GLY A 366 -23.20 44.45 27.52
N GLN A 367 -23.19 44.70 28.86
CA GLN A 367 -21.98 44.97 29.64
C GLN A 367 -21.06 43.76 29.80
N SER A 368 -21.59 42.51 29.62
CA SER A 368 -20.81 41.28 29.68
C SER A 368 -20.08 40.92 28.35
N THR A 369 -20.25 41.70 27.30
CA THR A 369 -19.60 41.45 25.99
C THR A 369 -18.08 41.59 26.10
N VAL A 370 -17.37 40.56 25.67
CA VAL A 370 -15.91 40.51 25.61
C VAL A 370 -15.47 40.18 24.20
N TRP A 371 -14.43 40.84 23.73
CA TRP A 371 -13.77 40.49 22.47
C TRP A 371 -12.30 40.82 22.53
N SER A 372 -11.50 40.06 21.79
CA SER A 372 -10.09 40.35 21.60
C SER A 372 -9.62 39.80 20.24
N ILE A 373 -8.65 40.49 19.65
CA ILE A 373 -7.88 40.02 18.52
C ILE A 373 -6.42 40.15 18.91
N ALA A 374 -5.64 39.09 18.79
CA ALA A 374 -4.23 39.06 19.15
C ALA A 374 -3.41 38.37 18.09
N GLY A 375 -2.21 38.87 17.84
CA GLY A 375 -1.15 38.19 17.10
C GLY A 375 -0.07 37.76 18.06
N ASN A 376 0.39 36.55 17.93
CA ASN A 376 1.46 35.98 18.73
C ASN A 376 2.60 35.48 17.83
N VAL A 377 3.83 35.78 18.19
CA VAL A 377 5.02 35.23 17.54
C VAL A 377 5.82 34.52 18.62
N ALA A 378 5.85 33.19 18.52
CA ALA A 378 6.52 32.35 19.51
C ALA A 378 7.40 31.30 18.83
N GLY A 379 8.59 31.10 19.34
CA GLY A 379 9.53 30.14 18.80
C GLY A 379 10.50 29.60 19.83
N PRO A 380 11.16 28.46 19.54
CA PRO A 380 12.09 27.85 20.45
C PRO A 380 13.42 28.62 20.49
N ILE A 381 13.92 28.96 21.67
CA ILE A 381 15.27 29.48 21.86
C ILE A 381 16.23 28.34 22.16
N TYR A 382 15.86 27.46 23.11
CA TYR A 382 16.67 26.32 23.48
C TYR A 382 15.78 25.15 23.91
N GLN A 383 16.01 23.97 23.31
CA GLN A 383 15.24 22.75 23.59
C GLN A 383 16.17 21.53 23.82
N GLY A 384 17.34 21.72 24.42
CA GLY A 384 18.25 20.62 24.77
C GLY A 384 18.70 19.76 23.56
N GLY A 385 18.63 20.30 22.32
CA GLY A 385 18.99 19.56 21.10
C GLY A 385 17.83 18.80 20.45
N ALA A 386 16.62 18.78 21.02
CA ALA A 386 15.47 18.02 20.50
C ALA A 386 15.16 18.31 19.04
N LEU A 387 15.09 19.59 18.63
CA LEU A 387 14.83 19.97 17.22
C LEU A 387 15.90 19.48 16.26
N ARG A 388 17.18 19.49 16.69
CA ARG A 388 18.27 18.96 15.88
C ARG A 388 18.16 17.45 15.71
N ALA A 389 17.78 16.73 16.78
CA ALA A 389 17.55 15.31 16.75
C ALA A 389 16.36 14.97 15.84
N GLN A 390 15.23 15.70 15.95
CA GLN A 390 14.05 15.53 15.09
C GLN A 390 14.39 15.75 13.60
N LYS A 391 15.16 16.81 13.27
CA LYS A 391 15.59 17.04 11.89
C LYS A 391 16.50 15.92 11.38
N ARG A 392 17.47 15.45 12.18
CA ARG A 392 18.34 14.33 11.81
C ARG A 392 17.54 13.04 11.61
N GLN A 393 16.54 12.78 12.44
CA GLN A 393 15.61 11.65 12.28
C GLN A 393 14.89 11.75 10.94
N SER A 394 14.33 12.92 10.58
CA SER A 394 13.62 13.12 9.31
C SER A 394 14.56 12.96 8.09
N VAL A 395 15.82 13.41 8.20
CA VAL A 395 16.82 13.21 7.13
C VAL A 395 17.17 11.73 7.00
N ALA A 396 17.42 11.01 8.10
CA ALA A 396 17.69 9.58 8.06
C ALA A 396 16.51 8.77 7.50
N PHE A 397 15.27 9.17 7.82
CA PHE A 397 14.06 8.56 7.25
C PHE A 397 13.95 8.83 5.74
N TRP A 398 14.27 10.05 5.28
CA TRP A 398 14.35 10.36 3.87
C TRP A 398 15.42 9.54 3.15
N GLU A 399 16.61 9.38 3.72
CA GLU A 399 17.67 8.51 3.19
C GLU A 399 17.22 7.05 3.11
N GLN A 400 16.57 6.54 4.15
CA GLN A 400 15.98 5.20 4.15
C GLN A 400 14.97 5.03 3.00
N THR A 401 14.03 5.96 2.82
CA THR A 401 13.01 5.86 1.75
C THR A 401 13.62 6.01 0.36
N LYS A 402 14.72 6.77 0.22
CA LYS A 402 15.49 6.85 -1.01
C LYS A 402 16.12 5.50 -1.37
N LEU A 403 16.76 4.84 -0.42
CA LEU A 403 17.35 3.51 -0.62
C LEU A 403 16.27 2.46 -0.94
N GLN A 404 15.10 2.54 -0.31
CA GLN A 404 13.95 1.68 -0.62
C GLN A 404 13.45 1.88 -2.05
N TYR A 405 13.35 3.13 -2.52
CA TYR A 405 13.00 3.42 -3.92
C TYR A 405 14.01 2.81 -4.91
N GLU A 406 15.31 2.99 -4.65
CA GLU A 406 16.38 2.44 -5.48
C GLU A 406 16.36 0.90 -5.48
N GLN A 407 16.16 0.28 -4.31
CA GLN A 407 16.02 -1.17 -4.16
C GLN A 407 14.79 -1.70 -4.90
N THR A 408 13.64 -1.04 -4.79
CA THR A 408 12.41 -1.44 -5.50
C THR A 408 12.64 -1.44 -7.01
N ALA A 409 13.33 -0.42 -7.53
CA ALA A 409 13.69 -0.38 -8.95
C ALA A 409 14.63 -1.51 -9.36
N GLN A 410 15.64 -1.86 -8.53
CA GLN A 410 16.52 -3.01 -8.80
C GLN A 410 15.77 -4.33 -8.83
N VAL A 411 14.88 -4.57 -7.85
CA VAL A 411 14.05 -5.79 -7.81
C VAL A 411 13.14 -5.84 -9.03
N ALA A 412 12.61 -4.70 -9.48
CA ALA A 412 11.80 -4.64 -10.69
C ALA A 412 12.56 -5.07 -11.94
N PHE A 413 13.80 -4.65 -12.13
CA PHE A 413 14.65 -5.10 -13.23
C PHE A 413 15.01 -6.59 -13.14
N GLN A 414 15.21 -7.08 -11.90
CA GLN A 414 15.43 -8.50 -11.63
C GLN A 414 14.21 -9.33 -12.05
N ASP A 415 12.99 -8.97 -11.60
CA ASP A 415 11.75 -9.69 -11.90
C ASP A 415 11.56 -9.88 -13.41
N VAL A 416 11.77 -8.82 -14.21
CA VAL A 416 11.67 -8.90 -15.68
C VAL A 416 12.75 -9.80 -16.25
N SER A 417 13.99 -9.66 -15.79
CA SER A 417 15.11 -10.48 -16.29
C SER A 417 14.90 -11.96 -15.97
N ASP A 418 14.46 -12.28 -14.76
CA ASP A 418 14.21 -13.65 -14.32
C ASP A 418 13.05 -14.28 -15.11
N ALA A 419 11.99 -13.52 -15.38
CA ALA A 419 10.89 -13.99 -16.21
C ALA A 419 11.32 -14.25 -17.68
N LEU A 420 12.14 -13.38 -18.28
CA LEU A 420 12.65 -13.56 -19.64
C LEU A 420 13.57 -14.78 -19.75
N VAL A 421 14.50 -14.95 -18.80
CA VAL A 421 15.37 -16.13 -18.72
C VAL A 421 14.53 -17.40 -18.57
N SER A 422 13.57 -17.38 -17.64
CA SER A 422 12.71 -18.54 -17.38
C SER A 422 11.91 -18.93 -18.61
N ARG A 423 11.31 -17.95 -19.32
CA ARG A 423 10.58 -18.19 -20.57
C ARG A 423 11.45 -18.91 -21.59
N GLN A 424 12.64 -18.36 -21.87
CA GLN A 424 13.57 -18.95 -22.84
C GLN A 424 13.95 -20.40 -22.47
N LYS A 425 14.21 -20.65 -21.19
CA LYS A 425 14.66 -21.97 -20.71
C LYS A 425 13.52 -22.98 -20.67
N TYR A 426 12.29 -22.59 -20.30
CA TYR A 426 11.15 -23.49 -20.31
C TYR A 426 10.77 -23.97 -21.71
N GLU A 427 10.97 -23.18 -22.79
CA GLU A 427 10.80 -23.67 -24.15
C GLU A 427 11.78 -24.79 -24.46
N ALA A 428 13.07 -24.62 -24.14
CA ALA A 428 14.07 -25.66 -24.36
C ALA A 428 13.81 -26.92 -23.51
N VAL A 429 13.42 -26.77 -22.25
CA VAL A 429 13.09 -27.89 -21.37
C VAL A 429 11.89 -28.66 -21.91
N ARG A 430 10.84 -27.97 -22.34
CA ARG A 430 9.63 -28.57 -22.94
C ARG A 430 9.97 -29.40 -24.16
N ASP A 431 10.83 -28.93 -25.05
CA ASP A 431 11.20 -29.67 -26.27
C ASP A 431 11.93 -30.97 -25.93
N GLU A 432 12.84 -30.96 -24.96
CA GLU A 432 13.54 -32.17 -24.51
C GLU A 432 12.59 -33.16 -23.82
N GLN A 433 11.71 -32.64 -22.92
CA GLN A 433 10.74 -33.49 -22.22
C GLN A 433 9.71 -34.09 -23.19
N THR A 434 9.30 -33.36 -24.24
CA THR A 434 8.42 -33.88 -25.27
C THR A 434 9.07 -35.05 -26.00
N ARG A 435 10.37 -34.94 -26.34
CA ARG A 435 11.14 -36.05 -26.93
C ARG A 435 11.28 -37.21 -25.97
N ALA A 436 11.53 -36.95 -24.69
CA ALA A 436 11.63 -38.01 -23.67
C ALA A 436 10.31 -38.75 -23.49
N VAL A 437 9.18 -38.07 -23.37
CA VAL A 437 7.84 -38.69 -23.29
C VAL A 437 7.55 -39.54 -24.50
N ALA A 438 7.82 -39.06 -25.72
CA ALA A 438 7.62 -39.82 -26.94
C ALA A 438 8.49 -41.10 -26.97
N ALA A 439 9.76 -41.02 -26.55
CA ALA A 439 10.67 -42.17 -26.49
C ALA A 439 10.19 -43.20 -25.42
N TYR A 440 9.74 -42.75 -24.25
CA TYR A 440 9.19 -43.66 -23.23
C TYR A 440 7.85 -44.27 -23.64
N GLN A 441 6.98 -43.57 -24.33
CA GLN A 441 5.76 -44.13 -24.91
C GLN A 441 6.07 -45.25 -25.92
N GLU A 442 7.03 -45.07 -26.81
CA GLU A 442 7.46 -46.10 -27.74
C GLU A 442 8.14 -47.30 -27.02
N SER A 443 8.93 -47.00 -25.94
CA SER A 443 9.52 -48.02 -25.09
C SER A 443 8.45 -48.89 -24.43
N VAL A 444 7.41 -48.33 -23.86
CA VAL A 444 6.27 -49.07 -23.29
C VAL A 444 5.61 -49.94 -24.35
N LYS A 445 5.33 -49.40 -25.52
CA LYS A 445 4.69 -50.14 -26.61
C LYS A 445 5.54 -51.30 -27.09
N VAL A 446 6.84 -51.08 -27.35
CA VAL A 446 7.76 -52.14 -27.87
C VAL A 446 8.02 -53.18 -26.78
N SER A 447 8.25 -52.83 -25.52
CA SER A 447 8.46 -53.77 -24.44
C SER A 447 7.22 -54.65 -24.22
N PHE A 448 6.02 -54.09 -24.31
CA PHE A 448 4.78 -54.84 -24.21
C PHE A 448 4.61 -55.86 -25.38
N GLN A 449 4.87 -55.44 -26.61
CA GLN A 449 4.85 -56.32 -27.78
C GLN A 449 5.85 -57.48 -27.67
N ARG A 450 7.07 -57.19 -27.22
CA ARG A 450 8.13 -58.20 -27.00
C ARG A 450 7.73 -59.17 -25.89
N TYR A 451 7.12 -58.69 -24.80
CA TYR A 451 6.64 -59.50 -23.72
C TYR A 451 5.51 -60.44 -24.17
N VAL A 452 4.51 -59.95 -24.92
CA VAL A 452 3.44 -60.78 -25.48
C VAL A 452 3.98 -61.85 -26.41
N ALA A 453 5.01 -61.52 -27.22
CA ALA A 453 5.69 -62.48 -28.11
C ALA A 453 6.63 -63.44 -27.36
N GLY A 454 6.74 -63.39 -26.03
CA GLY A 454 7.64 -64.26 -25.24
C GLY A 454 9.14 -63.94 -25.39
N LYS A 455 9.51 -62.75 -25.92
CA LYS A 455 10.88 -62.33 -26.20
C LYS A 455 11.46 -61.36 -25.16
N ALA A 456 10.69 -60.98 -24.12
CA ALA A 456 11.09 -60.09 -23.05
C ALA A 456 10.51 -60.53 -21.71
N ALA A 457 11.19 -60.20 -20.62
CA ALA A 457 10.65 -60.36 -19.27
C ALA A 457 9.66 -59.24 -18.93
N TYR A 458 8.70 -59.52 -18.03
CA TYR A 458 7.78 -58.46 -17.52
C TYR A 458 8.50 -57.22 -16.98
N PHE A 459 9.65 -57.39 -16.35
CA PHE A 459 10.44 -56.31 -15.81
C PHE A 459 10.70 -55.19 -16.86
N GLU A 460 10.93 -55.55 -18.12
CA GLU A 460 11.13 -54.56 -19.18
C GLU A 460 9.89 -53.67 -19.42
N VAL A 461 8.70 -54.27 -19.34
CA VAL A 461 7.43 -53.52 -19.47
C VAL A 461 7.20 -52.63 -18.27
N LEU A 462 7.37 -53.18 -17.06
CA LEU A 462 7.18 -52.42 -15.83
C LEU A 462 8.16 -51.24 -15.74
N ASP A 463 9.43 -51.48 -16.06
CA ASP A 463 10.45 -50.41 -16.04
C ASP A 463 10.07 -49.29 -17.01
N ALA A 464 9.68 -49.63 -18.25
CA ALA A 464 9.26 -48.63 -19.23
C ALA A 464 8.02 -47.82 -18.76
N GLN A 465 7.04 -48.49 -18.13
CA GLN A 465 5.85 -47.81 -17.58
C GLN A 465 6.21 -46.91 -16.39
N LEU A 466 7.12 -47.32 -15.52
CA LEU A 466 7.59 -46.56 -14.36
C LEU A 466 8.42 -45.31 -14.80
N GLN A 467 9.05 -45.34 -15.97
CA GLN A 467 9.76 -44.18 -16.53
C GLN A 467 8.79 -43.17 -17.21
N LEU A 468 7.74 -43.67 -17.86
CA LEU A 468 6.78 -42.85 -18.59
C LEU A 468 5.98 -41.92 -17.68
N TYR A 469 5.45 -42.41 -16.56
CA TYR A 469 4.57 -41.68 -15.66
C TYR A 469 5.22 -40.36 -15.12
N PRO A 470 6.41 -40.39 -14.47
CA PRO A 470 7.06 -39.17 -14.02
C PRO A 470 7.49 -38.26 -15.17
N ALA A 471 7.82 -38.79 -16.35
CA ALA A 471 8.16 -37.97 -17.51
C ALA A 471 6.94 -37.19 -18.02
N GLN A 472 5.74 -37.76 -18.01
CA GLN A 472 4.49 -37.06 -18.37
C GLN A 472 4.15 -35.97 -17.35
N ASN A 473 4.30 -36.20 -16.05
CA ASN A 473 4.06 -35.22 -15.01
C ASN A 473 5.10 -34.07 -15.09
N ALA A 474 6.37 -34.39 -15.35
CA ALA A 474 7.39 -33.35 -15.56
C ALA A 474 7.07 -32.45 -16.75
N LEU A 475 6.54 -33.01 -17.85
CA LEU A 475 6.09 -32.24 -19.01
C LEU A 475 4.86 -31.39 -18.66
N ALA A 476 3.88 -31.92 -17.90
CA ALA A 476 2.70 -31.18 -17.44
C ALA A 476 3.10 -29.96 -16.60
N LEU A 477 4.01 -30.12 -15.65
CA LEU A 477 4.56 -29.04 -14.84
C LEU A 477 5.31 -28.01 -15.71
N THR A 478 6.05 -28.42 -16.72
CA THR A 478 6.74 -27.48 -17.62
C THR A 478 5.73 -26.70 -18.47
N GLU A 479 4.65 -27.32 -18.91
CA GLU A 479 3.56 -26.64 -19.62
C GLU A 479 2.83 -25.63 -18.73
N LEU A 480 2.66 -25.90 -17.44
CA LEU A 480 2.22 -24.91 -16.45
C LEU A 480 3.22 -23.74 -16.38
N ASN A 481 4.51 -24.04 -16.16
CA ASN A 481 5.54 -23.02 -15.98
C ASN A 481 5.66 -22.09 -17.20
N ARG A 482 5.46 -22.60 -18.42
CA ARG A 482 5.43 -21.79 -19.66
C ARG A 482 4.29 -20.76 -19.66
N ARG A 483 3.17 -21.06 -19.04
CA ARG A 483 2.02 -20.12 -18.94
C ARG A 483 2.17 -19.17 -17.79
N THR A 484 2.59 -19.67 -16.63
CA THR A 484 2.78 -18.85 -15.43
C THR A 484 3.91 -17.85 -15.59
N VAL A 485 4.96 -18.17 -16.36
CA VAL A 485 6.04 -17.19 -16.64
C VAL A 485 5.54 -15.99 -17.46
N ILE A 486 4.54 -16.17 -18.34
CA ILE A 486 3.92 -15.06 -19.07
C ILE A 486 3.12 -14.17 -18.11
N VAL A 487 2.39 -14.78 -17.15
CA VAL A 487 1.71 -14.03 -16.08
C VAL A 487 2.70 -13.23 -15.26
N GLN A 488 3.82 -13.86 -14.86
CA GLN A 488 4.88 -13.22 -14.08
C GLN A 488 5.53 -12.07 -14.85
N LEU A 489 5.82 -12.28 -16.13
CA LEU A 489 6.41 -11.24 -17.00
C LEU A 489 5.44 -10.06 -17.17
N TYR A 490 4.15 -10.32 -17.37
CA TYR A 490 3.13 -9.29 -17.46
C TYR A 490 3.04 -8.47 -16.17
N LYS A 491 3.06 -9.14 -15.02
CA LYS A 491 3.11 -8.50 -13.69
C LYS A 491 4.40 -7.69 -13.50
N ALA A 492 5.55 -8.27 -13.85
CA ALA A 492 6.87 -7.64 -13.69
C ALA A 492 7.02 -6.38 -14.56
N LEU A 493 6.41 -6.35 -15.74
CA LEU A 493 6.38 -5.19 -16.62
C LEU A 493 5.37 -4.12 -16.21
N GLY A 494 4.63 -4.34 -15.15
CA GLY A 494 3.61 -3.40 -14.68
C GLY A 494 2.33 -3.42 -15.51
N GLY A 495 2.01 -4.54 -16.11
CA GLY A 495 0.95 -4.85 -17.09
C GLY A 495 -0.27 -3.96 -17.17
N GLY A 496 -0.68 -3.73 -18.43
CA GLY A 496 -2.03 -3.40 -18.86
C GLY A 496 -2.76 -2.19 -18.31
N TRP A 497 -2.06 -1.18 -17.82
CA TRP A 497 -2.72 0.03 -17.30
C TRP A 497 -3.16 0.95 -18.44
N ASN A 498 -4.42 0.93 -18.78
CA ASN A 498 -5.04 2.05 -19.45
C ASN A 498 -5.98 2.76 -18.46
N LEU A 499 -5.48 3.82 -17.82
CA LEU A 499 -6.25 4.66 -16.87
C LEU A 499 -7.53 5.26 -17.49
N LYS A 500 -7.66 5.22 -18.82
CA LYS A 500 -8.81 5.73 -19.56
C LYS A 500 -9.86 4.65 -19.87
N ASP A 501 -9.54 3.38 -19.57
CA ASP A 501 -10.45 2.27 -19.82
C ASP A 501 -11.37 2.09 -18.60
N PRO A 502 -12.70 2.32 -18.76
CA PRO A 502 -13.66 2.15 -17.66
C PRO A 502 -13.72 0.71 -17.12
N GLU A 503 -13.33 -0.30 -17.90
CA GLU A 503 -13.24 -1.69 -17.43
C GLU A 503 -12.14 -1.90 -16.39
N TRP A 504 -11.10 -1.05 -16.40
CA TRP A 504 -10.01 -1.04 -15.43
C TRP A 504 -10.24 -0.14 -14.21
N ALA A 505 -11.19 0.78 -14.30
CA ALA A 505 -11.41 1.76 -13.24
C ALA A 505 -11.93 1.13 -11.94
N GLY A 506 -12.35 -0.13 -11.97
CA GLY A 506 -13.08 -0.76 -10.86
C GLY A 506 -14.49 -0.16 -10.69
N PRO A 507 -15.28 -0.66 -9.76
CA PRO A 507 -16.59 -0.07 -9.49
C PRO A 507 -16.41 1.40 -9.08
N PRO A 508 -17.29 2.32 -9.53
CA PRO A 508 -17.25 3.71 -9.13
C PRO A 508 -17.30 3.80 -7.60
N SER A 509 -16.38 4.58 -7.05
CA SER A 509 -16.22 4.84 -5.61
C SER A 509 -17.39 5.60 -5.02
#